data_7147e091dd445849d628c5ce12bd025d
#
_entry.id   7147e091dd445849d628c5ce12bd025d
#
_cell.length_a   1.000
_cell.length_b   1.000
_cell.length_c   1.000
_cell.angle_alpha   90.00
_cell.angle_beta   90.00
_cell.angle_gamma   90.00
#
_symmetry.space_group_name_H-M   'P 1'
#
loop_
_entity.id
_entity.type
_entity.pdbx_description
1 polymer ?
#
loop_
_entity_poly.entity_id
_entity_poly.type
_entity_poly.pdbx_seq_one_letter_code
_entity_poly.pdbx_strand_id
1 'polypeptide(L)'
;MAITRIKTNQITDANITTAKIADNAITAGKLAANITYGSDFAVTGNLTVSGTTTTVSTANTRIEDAILALAAEATGSASNDAGILINRGADDNQALLWDESADQFVLANVGSDIGDTAGNVSISSYAGLQAGAIVYGSLNDGITTVLSKDSELSLVA
;
A
#
# COMPACT_ATOMS: atom_id res chain seq x y z
N MET A 1 12.65 -28.35 -47.73
CA MET A 1 13.79 -27.70 -47.04
C MET A 1 13.27 -27.15 -45.68
N ALA A 2 13.71 -27.70 -44.58
CA ALA A 2 13.26 -27.22 -43.29
C ALA A 2 14.03 -25.94 -42.91
N ILE A 3 13.33 -24.85 -42.61
CA ILE A 3 13.93 -23.63 -42.09
C ILE A 3 14.18 -23.86 -40.61
N THR A 4 15.44 -24.08 -40.24
CA THR A 4 15.80 -24.34 -38.82
C THR A 4 16.02 -23.07 -38.00
N ARG A 5 16.17 -21.91 -38.67
CA ARG A 5 16.38 -20.60 -38.02
C ARG A 5 15.79 -19.49 -38.88
N ILE A 6 15.01 -18.63 -38.25
CA ILE A 6 14.58 -17.36 -38.83
C ILE A 6 15.60 -16.31 -38.42
N LYS A 7 16.19 -15.59 -39.35
CA LYS A 7 17.11 -14.47 -39.09
C LYS A 7 16.31 -13.22 -38.73
N THR A 8 16.87 -12.33 -37.94
CA THR A 8 16.22 -11.09 -37.50
C THR A 8 15.62 -10.27 -38.61
N ASN A 9 16.31 -10.22 -39.79
CA ASN A 9 15.85 -9.48 -40.96
C ASN A 9 14.77 -10.18 -41.81
N GLN A 10 14.32 -11.38 -41.40
CA GLN A 10 13.25 -12.11 -42.08
C GLN A 10 11.86 -11.88 -41.46
N ILE A 11 11.83 -11.17 -40.34
CA ILE A 11 10.61 -10.73 -39.71
C ILE A 11 10.54 -9.21 -39.88
N THR A 12 9.67 -8.76 -40.76
CA THR A 12 9.36 -7.34 -40.93
C THR A 12 8.22 -6.94 -40.01
N ASP A 13 8.06 -5.66 -39.77
CA ASP A 13 7.01 -5.10 -38.95
C ASP A 13 5.63 -5.60 -39.41
N ALA A 14 4.75 -5.87 -38.46
CA ALA A 14 3.41 -6.41 -38.63
C ALA A 14 3.32 -7.85 -39.20
N ASN A 15 4.44 -8.54 -39.45
CA ASN A 15 4.41 -9.92 -39.94
C ASN A 15 4.02 -10.95 -38.88
N ILE A 16 4.11 -10.63 -37.61
CA ILE A 16 3.64 -11.48 -36.51
C ILE A 16 2.26 -11.01 -36.08
N THR A 17 1.24 -11.68 -36.60
CA THR A 17 -0.17 -11.43 -36.25
C THR A 17 -0.60 -12.37 -35.12
N THR A 18 -1.71 -12.04 -34.46
CA THR A 18 -2.30 -12.86 -33.38
C THR A 18 -2.49 -14.33 -33.80
N ALA A 19 -2.94 -14.57 -35.04
CA ALA A 19 -3.14 -15.92 -35.57
C ALA A 19 -1.84 -16.73 -35.74
N LYS A 20 -0.67 -16.08 -35.72
CA LYS A 20 0.64 -16.74 -35.82
C LYS A 20 1.27 -17.08 -34.48
N ILE A 21 0.68 -16.59 -33.41
CA ILE A 21 1.07 -16.93 -32.04
C ILE A 21 -0.03 -17.87 -31.49
N ALA A 22 0.30 -19.14 -31.38
CA ALA A 22 -0.64 -20.08 -30.78
C ALA A 22 -0.90 -19.73 -29.29
N ASP A 23 -2.07 -20.06 -28.80
CA ASP A 23 -2.41 -19.89 -27.39
C ASP A 23 -1.36 -20.56 -26.49
N ASN A 24 -0.99 -19.87 -25.43
CA ASN A 24 0.08 -20.29 -24.50
C ASN A 24 1.49 -20.46 -25.11
N ALA A 25 1.71 -20.00 -26.35
CA ALA A 25 3.04 -20.09 -26.98
C ALA A 25 4.07 -19.17 -26.35
N ILE A 26 3.66 -18.04 -25.75
CA ILE A 26 4.54 -17.12 -25.03
C ILE A 26 4.50 -17.49 -23.55
N THR A 27 5.54 -18.16 -23.11
CA THR A 27 5.74 -18.56 -21.70
C THR A 27 6.70 -17.61 -21.00
N ALA A 28 6.76 -17.65 -19.67
CA ALA A 28 7.66 -16.82 -18.88
C ALA A 28 9.14 -16.90 -19.35
N GLY A 29 9.61 -18.09 -19.74
CA GLY A 29 10.98 -18.27 -20.25
C GLY A 29 11.27 -17.66 -21.64
N LYS A 30 10.23 -17.17 -22.33
CA LYS A 30 10.35 -16.46 -23.61
C LYS A 30 10.27 -14.94 -23.48
N LEU A 31 9.92 -14.47 -22.29
CA LEU A 31 9.92 -13.06 -21.96
C LEU A 31 11.24 -12.68 -21.31
N ALA A 32 11.67 -11.45 -21.50
CA ALA A 32 12.84 -10.93 -20.79
C ALA A 32 12.58 -10.92 -19.29
N ALA A 33 13.64 -11.05 -18.48
CA ALA A 33 13.55 -10.98 -17.03
C ALA A 33 13.00 -9.63 -16.56
N ASN A 34 13.30 -8.55 -17.31
CA ASN A 34 12.78 -7.21 -17.07
C ASN A 34 12.00 -6.76 -18.31
N ILE A 35 10.70 -6.55 -18.14
CA ILE A 35 9.84 -6.04 -19.20
C ILE A 35 9.44 -4.62 -18.85
N THR A 36 9.78 -3.67 -19.72
CA THR A 36 9.28 -2.30 -19.64
C THR A 36 8.21 -2.11 -20.71
N TYR A 37 7.01 -1.76 -20.29
CA TYR A 37 5.91 -1.42 -21.19
C TYR A 37 5.77 0.10 -21.24
N GLY A 38 6.01 0.69 -22.42
CA GLY A 38 6.09 2.14 -22.60
C GLY A 38 4.76 2.82 -22.95
N SER A 39 3.62 2.10 -22.82
CA SER A 39 2.29 2.61 -23.12
C SER A 39 1.30 2.12 -22.06
N ASP A 40 0.00 2.25 -22.31
CA ASP A 40 -1.04 1.77 -21.40
C ASP A 40 -1.05 0.23 -21.33
N PHE A 41 -1.13 -0.30 -20.12
CA PHE A 41 -1.27 -1.72 -19.86
C PHE A 41 -2.56 -1.98 -19.09
N ALA A 42 -3.56 -2.58 -19.75
CA ALA A 42 -4.84 -2.91 -19.16
C ALA A 42 -4.92 -4.40 -18.82
N VAL A 43 -5.23 -4.73 -17.58
CA VAL A 43 -5.53 -6.07 -17.10
C VAL A 43 -7.03 -6.15 -16.85
N THR A 44 -7.76 -6.93 -17.65
CA THR A 44 -9.22 -7.10 -17.51
C THR A 44 -9.61 -8.22 -16.54
N GLY A 45 -8.64 -8.98 -16.08
CA GLY A 45 -8.78 -10.02 -15.07
C GLY A 45 -7.99 -9.70 -13.81
N ASN A 46 -7.67 -10.71 -13.03
CA ASN A 46 -6.89 -10.55 -11.81
C ASN A 46 -5.42 -10.27 -12.12
N LEU A 47 -4.85 -9.31 -11.42
CA LEU A 47 -3.41 -9.06 -11.39
C LEU A 47 -2.85 -9.53 -10.04
N THR A 48 -1.93 -10.48 -10.07
CA THR A 48 -1.17 -10.90 -8.89
C THR A 48 0.27 -10.40 -9.01
N VAL A 49 0.72 -9.62 -8.06
CA VAL A 49 2.11 -9.16 -7.96
C VAL A 49 2.76 -9.85 -6.77
N SER A 50 3.68 -10.77 -7.04
CA SER A 50 4.41 -11.53 -6.03
C SER A 50 5.84 -11.03 -5.96
N GLY A 51 6.17 -10.23 -4.96
CA GLY A 51 7.49 -9.65 -4.78
C GLY A 51 7.59 -8.98 -3.42
N THR A 52 8.77 -8.50 -3.09
CA THR A 52 9.02 -7.82 -1.80
C THR A 52 8.54 -6.38 -1.81
N THR A 53 8.45 -5.74 -2.98
CA THR A 53 8.04 -4.33 -3.10
C THR A 53 7.24 -4.12 -4.38
N THR A 54 6.11 -3.46 -4.26
CA THR A 54 5.34 -2.93 -5.39
C THR A 54 5.31 -1.41 -5.29
N THR A 55 5.86 -0.73 -6.29
CA THR A 55 5.81 0.73 -6.37
C THR A 55 4.76 1.17 -7.37
N VAL A 56 3.81 1.99 -6.92
CA VAL A 56 2.82 2.66 -7.79
C VAL A 56 3.14 4.15 -7.78
N SER A 57 3.71 4.66 -8.88
CA SER A 57 4.08 6.06 -9.02
C SER A 57 3.11 6.75 -9.96
N THR A 58 2.03 7.27 -9.42
CA THR A 58 0.95 7.93 -10.16
C THR A 58 0.54 9.22 -9.48
N ALA A 59 -0.06 10.14 -10.23
CA ALA A 59 -0.64 11.36 -9.65
C ALA A 59 -1.87 11.04 -8.77
N ASN A 60 -2.63 10.00 -9.14
CA ASN A 60 -3.82 9.57 -8.42
C ASN A 60 -3.91 8.04 -8.40
N THR A 61 -4.18 7.46 -7.25
CA THR A 61 -4.53 6.05 -7.09
C THR A 61 -5.99 5.95 -6.66
N ARG A 62 -6.79 5.19 -7.39
CA ARG A 62 -8.20 4.91 -7.08
C ARG A 62 -8.36 3.45 -6.68
N ILE A 63 -9.06 3.21 -5.61
CA ILE A 63 -9.45 1.88 -5.14
C ILE A 63 -10.98 1.89 -5.05
N GLU A 64 -11.65 1.03 -5.80
CA GLU A 64 -13.13 0.91 -5.80
C GLU A 64 -13.63 -0.06 -4.73
N ASP A 65 -12.73 -0.82 -4.13
CA ASP A 65 -13.09 -1.73 -3.06
C ASP A 65 -13.54 -0.97 -1.80
N ALA A 66 -14.53 -1.50 -1.13
CA ALA A 66 -15.06 -0.91 0.12
C ALA A 66 -14.11 -1.09 1.31
N ILE A 67 -13.20 -2.07 1.24
CA ILE A 67 -12.27 -2.39 2.31
C ILE A 67 -10.86 -2.58 1.74
N LEU A 68 -9.90 -1.85 2.29
CA LEU A 68 -8.48 -2.08 2.05
C LEU A 68 -7.93 -3.00 3.14
N ALA A 69 -7.60 -4.24 2.78
CA ALA A 69 -6.96 -5.17 3.70
C ALA A 69 -5.44 -5.00 3.69
N LEU A 70 -4.88 -4.59 4.81
CA LEU A 70 -3.44 -4.53 5.04
C LEU A 70 -3.00 -5.79 5.79
N ALA A 71 -1.78 -6.28 5.51
CA ALA A 71 -1.22 -7.49 6.11
C ALA A 71 -2.14 -8.73 6.00
N ALA A 72 -2.87 -8.85 4.89
CA ALA A 72 -3.93 -9.85 4.70
C ALA A 72 -3.46 -11.32 4.81
N GLU A 73 -2.17 -11.57 4.57
CA GLU A 73 -1.56 -12.91 4.67
C GLU A 73 -0.74 -13.11 5.95
N ALA A 74 -0.86 -12.22 6.92
CA ALA A 74 -0.18 -12.37 8.20
C ALA A 74 -0.67 -13.64 8.92
N THR A 75 0.27 -14.39 9.46
CA THR A 75 0.02 -15.66 10.18
C THR A 75 0.77 -15.69 11.50
N GLY A 76 0.26 -16.44 12.46
CA GLY A 76 0.85 -16.52 13.80
C GLY A 76 0.41 -15.38 14.71
N SER A 77 1.20 -15.09 15.75
CA SER A 77 0.95 -13.94 16.61
C SER A 77 1.32 -12.66 15.89
N ALA A 78 0.50 -11.63 16.05
CA ALA A 78 0.79 -10.30 15.53
C ALA A 78 2.09 -9.77 16.16
N SER A 79 2.88 -9.08 15.38
CA SER A 79 4.19 -8.57 15.82
C SER A 79 4.60 -7.28 15.14
N ASN A 80 3.85 -6.86 14.12
CA ASN A 80 4.19 -5.71 13.29
C ASN A 80 3.05 -4.70 13.28
N ASP A 81 3.42 -3.43 13.23
CA ASP A 81 2.49 -2.34 12.99
C ASP A 81 1.89 -2.43 11.58
N ALA A 82 0.65 -1.96 11.44
CA ALA A 82 -0.02 -1.91 10.14
C ALA A 82 -0.78 -0.61 9.97
N GLY A 83 -0.63 0.04 8.82
CA GLY A 83 -1.31 1.31 8.61
C GLY A 83 -0.94 2.04 7.35
N ILE A 84 -1.18 3.35 7.36
CA ILE A 84 -0.91 4.26 6.25
C ILE A 84 0.10 5.30 6.71
N LEU A 85 1.19 5.44 5.98
CA LEU A 85 2.22 6.44 6.22
C LEU A 85 2.13 7.54 5.16
N ILE A 86 2.24 8.80 5.60
CA ILE A 86 2.23 9.99 4.77
C ILE A 86 3.62 10.61 4.81
N ASN A 87 4.35 10.51 3.70
CA ASN A 87 5.63 11.16 3.56
C ASN A 87 5.43 12.65 3.29
N ARG A 88 6.08 13.51 4.07
CA ARG A 88 5.98 14.98 4.01
C ARG A 88 7.26 15.66 3.54
N GLY A 89 8.16 14.91 2.92
CA GLY A 89 9.40 15.44 2.38
C GLY A 89 10.44 15.78 3.46
N ALA A 90 10.71 17.05 3.68
CA ALA A 90 11.68 17.51 4.68
C ALA A 90 11.12 17.60 6.11
N ASP A 91 9.80 17.57 6.25
CA ASP A 91 9.12 17.58 7.55
C ASP A 91 8.92 16.16 8.06
N ASP A 92 8.69 16.02 9.38
CA ASP A 92 8.38 14.73 10.00
C ASP A 92 7.16 14.07 9.35
N ASN A 93 7.31 12.81 8.98
CA ASN A 93 6.24 12.02 8.41
C ASN A 93 5.14 11.72 9.43
N GLN A 94 3.94 11.46 8.92
CA GLN A 94 2.75 11.18 9.73
C GLN A 94 2.24 9.79 9.40
N ALA A 95 1.63 9.13 10.38
CA ALA A 95 1.01 7.84 10.17
C ALA A 95 -0.34 7.72 10.89
N LEU A 96 -1.25 6.97 10.27
CA LEU A 96 -2.42 6.37 10.90
C LEU A 96 -2.17 4.87 10.92
N LEU A 97 -1.98 4.27 12.07
CA LEU A 97 -1.61 2.86 12.16
C LEU A 97 -2.20 2.18 13.40
N TRP A 98 -2.23 0.86 13.32
CA TRP A 98 -2.32 -0.01 14.47
C TRP A 98 -0.90 -0.18 15.04
N ASP A 99 -0.66 0.30 16.26
CA ASP A 99 0.58 0.12 17.00
C ASP A 99 0.50 -1.20 17.77
N GLU A 100 1.17 -2.21 17.27
CA GLU A 100 1.13 -3.56 17.86
C GLU A 100 1.78 -3.59 19.25
N SER A 101 2.75 -2.72 19.49
CA SER A 101 3.43 -2.64 20.77
C SER A 101 2.57 -2.05 21.89
N ALA A 102 1.64 -1.16 21.51
CA ALA A 102 0.73 -0.48 22.43
C ALA A 102 -0.70 -1.03 22.37
N ASP A 103 -0.99 -1.96 21.45
CA ASP A 103 -2.29 -2.60 21.24
C ASP A 103 -3.41 -1.56 20.99
N GLN A 104 -3.15 -0.58 20.10
CA GLN A 104 -4.08 0.53 19.84
C GLN A 104 -3.93 1.18 18.46
N PHE A 105 -5.00 1.84 17.99
CA PHE A 105 -4.92 2.73 16.85
C PHE A 105 -4.33 4.08 17.26
N VAL A 106 -3.37 4.57 16.47
CA VAL A 106 -2.69 5.84 16.72
C VAL A 106 -2.63 6.73 15.49
N LEU A 107 -2.65 8.03 15.73
CA LEU A 107 -2.14 9.05 14.82
C LEU A 107 -0.77 9.46 15.33
N ALA A 108 0.27 9.29 14.53
CA ALA A 108 1.64 9.39 15.00
C ALA A 108 2.51 10.29 14.12
N ASN A 109 3.44 11.00 14.76
CA ASN A 109 4.62 11.56 14.13
C ASN A 109 5.69 10.46 14.11
N VAL A 110 6.22 10.15 12.94
CA VAL A 110 7.15 9.03 12.74
C VAL A 110 8.53 9.50 12.23
N GLY A 111 8.84 10.78 12.40
CA GLY A 111 10.11 11.34 11.97
C GLY A 111 10.36 11.12 10.49
N SER A 112 11.54 10.61 10.15
CA SER A 112 11.92 10.29 8.77
C SER A 112 11.61 8.85 8.34
N ASP A 113 10.87 8.08 9.15
CA ASP A 113 10.45 6.72 8.78
C ASP A 113 9.57 6.76 7.53
N ILE A 114 9.88 5.93 6.55
CA ILE A 114 9.16 5.84 5.27
C ILE A 114 8.40 4.52 5.11
N GLY A 115 8.35 3.71 6.17
CA GLY A 115 7.63 2.44 6.18
C GLY A 115 8.27 1.34 5.32
N ASP A 116 9.57 1.46 5.01
CA ASP A 116 10.32 0.47 4.23
C ASP A 116 11.04 -0.56 5.09
N THR A 117 11.07 -0.34 6.40
CA THR A 117 11.65 -1.25 7.38
C THR A 117 10.63 -2.32 7.77
N ALA A 118 11.02 -3.58 7.67
CA ALA A 118 10.18 -4.67 8.17
C ALA A 118 10.03 -4.56 9.69
N GLY A 119 8.81 -4.53 10.18
CA GLY A 119 8.52 -4.48 11.61
C GLY A 119 7.76 -3.23 12.03
N ASN A 120 8.12 -2.68 13.17
CA ASN A 120 7.41 -1.59 13.79
C ASN A 120 7.89 -0.23 13.29
N VAL A 121 6.97 0.70 13.17
CA VAL A 121 7.24 2.09 12.83
C VAL A 121 7.79 2.84 14.05
N SER A 122 8.82 3.65 13.87
CA SER A 122 9.39 4.46 14.97
C SER A 122 8.51 5.66 15.29
N ILE A 123 7.65 5.53 16.30
CA ILE A 123 6.79 6.63 16.76
C ILE A 123 7.60 7.59 17.62
N SER A 124 7.76 8.84 17.17
CA SER A 124 8.44 9.90 17.91
C SER A 124 7.50 10.64 18.89
N SER A 125 6.24 10.78 18.50
CA SER A 125 5.17 11.36 19.34
C SER A 125 3.81 11.07 18.73
N TYR A 126 2.74 11.25 19.52
CA TYR A 126 1.38 11.18 18.96
C TYR A 126 0.99 12.49 18.29
N ALA A 127 0.25 12.40 17.18
CA ALA A 127 -0.30 13.54 16.47
C ALA A 127 -1.71 13.87 16.97
N GLY A 128 -2.12 15.12 16.80
CA GLY A 128 -3.48 15.54 17.15
C GLY A 128 -4.52 15.12 16.11
N LEU A 129 -5.75 14.87 16.56
CA LEU A 129 -6.92 14.70 15.69
C LEU A 129 -7.81 15.93 15.82
N GLN A 130 -8.09 16.61 14.71
CA GLN A 130 -9.12 17.63 14.64
C GLN A 130 -10.40 17.01 14.07
N ALA A 131 -11.45 16.98 14.84
CA ALA A 131 -12.76 16.45 14.46
C ALA A 131 -13.85 17.46 14.79
N GLY A 132 -14.95 17.50 14.00
CA GLY A 132 -16.11 18.32 14.29
C GLY A 132 -16.88 17.84 15.53
N ALA A 133 -16.96 16.55 15.71
CA ALA A 133 -17.49 15.90 16.89
C ALA A 133 -16.83 14.53 17.07
N ILE A 134 -16.62 14.13 18.31
CA ILE A 134 -16.20 12.77 18.67
C ILE A 134 -17.32 12.20 19.54
N VAL A 135 -17.96 11.12 19.06
CA VAL A 135 -19.04 10.45 19.78
C VAL A 135 -18.46 9.24 20.51
N TYR A 136 -18.59 9.23 21.81
CA TYR A 136 -18.22 8.11 22.67
C TYR A 136 -19.41 7.18 22.86
N GLY A 137 -19.24 5.90 22.63
CA GLY A 137 -20.28 4.91 22.89
C GLY A 137 -20.53 4.69 24.40
N SER A 138 -19.47 4.74 25.20
CA SER A 138 -19.52 4.69 26.66
C SER A 138 -18.17 5.13 27.23
N LEU A 139 -18.17 6.04 28.18
CA LEU A 139 -17.02 6.36 29.03
C LEU A 139 -17.11 5.48 30.28
N ASN A 140 -17.02 4.17 30.10
CA ASN A 140 -17.12 3.24 31.20
C ASN A 140 -15.76 2.70 31.56
N ASP A 141 -15.25 3.14 32.65
CA ASP A 141 -14.14 2.68 33.49
C ASP A 141 -13.03 3.69 33.69
N GLY A 142 -13.12 4.37 34.82
CA GLY A 142 -11.95 4.87 35.55
C GLY A 142 -11.01 5.82 34.84
N ILE A 143 -11.30 6.28 33.62
CA ILE A 143 -10.48 7.26 32.92
C ILE A 143 -10.78 8.64 33.51
N THR A 144 -9.97 9.04 34.46
CA THR A 144 -10.06 10.32 35.13
C THR A 144 -9.49 11.48 34.30
N THR A 145 -9.01 11.25 33.10
CA THR A 145 -8.42 12.33 32.28
C THR A 145 -8.75 12.15 30.81
N VAL A 146 -9.97 12.43 30.41
CA VAL A 146 -10.35 12.53 29.01
C VAL A 146 -9.96 13.89 28.42
N LEU A 147 -9.70 14.88 29.25
CA LEU A 147 -9.37 16.24 28.83
C LEU A 147 -8.36 16.82 29.80
N SER A 148 -7.08 16.76 29.48
CA SER A 148 -6.09 17.61 30.09
C SER A 148 -5.55 18.57 29.03
N LYS A 149 -6.17 19.71 28.92
CA LYS A 149 -5.53 21.02 28.68
C LYS A 149 -6.55 22.14 28.73
N ASP A 150 -6.31 23.01 29.66
CA ASP A 150 -6.78 24.39 29.75
C ASP A 150 -8.25 24.66 29.38
N SER A 151 -9.07 24.63 30.42
CA SER A 151 -10.29 25.40 30.58
C SER A 151 -11.24 25.46 29.37
N GLU A 152 -12.25 24.74 29.46
CA GLU A 152 -13.63 24.87 29.02
C GLU A 152 -14.18 23.55 28.51
N LEU A 153 -14.29 22.58 29.42
CA LEU A 153 -15.34 21.58 29.27
C LEU A 153 -16.66 22.25 29.68
N SER A 154 -17.36 22.83 28.73
CA SER A 154 -18.75 23.20 28.95
C SER A 154 -19.61 21.96 28.75
N LEU A 155 -19.97 21.30 29.83
CA LEU A 155 -21.06 20.34 29.86
C LEU A 155 -22.36 21.15 29.76
N VAL A 156 -22.92 21.22 28.55
CA VAL A 156 -24.30 21.69 28.37
C VAL A 156 -25.20 20.48 28.71
N ALA A 157 -25.87 20.57 29.84
CA ALA A 157 -26.90 19.65 30.24
C ALA A 157 -28.15 19.80 29.35
#